data_b536366465534526883298c0a5827b61
#
_entry.id   b536366465534526883298c0a5827b61
#
_cell.length_a   1.000
_cell.length_b   1.000
_cell.length_c   1.000
_cell.angle_alpha   90.00
_cell.angle_beta   90.00
_cell.angle_gamma   90.00
#
_symmetry.space_group_name_H-M   'P 1'
#
loop_
_entity.id
_entity.type
_entity.pdbx_description
1 polymer ?
#
loop_
_entity_poly.entity_id
_entity_poly.type
_entity_poly.pdbx_seq_one_letter_code
_entity_poly.pdbx_strand_id
1 'polypeptide(L)'
;MTPFTTALLFAVLVAQAAQTQAPEIPIAPGVIFVLAVSNDTSSTGAPAGILQGDSELVVAITDTTGGITHAASFEGRDASGVERRGIVRRVVSAADLATARVQILGFHVDDPAAVAGTSALGPSLAVTRELVQEGVTAYSFRNWVSRETISGTLKRTSSGTVKFPVLINGRRVELEAVQATGVLVLGNARRPFEMLILDHPRYPISLRVAYGPRDGGFPFKPDFAREVVRIDFPTTGNTIAEGLAKDCRVELRGIYFDFNEATIKPQSEAALKEIASALKTSPQGRLRLEGHTDNIGSDRYNDELSARRAEAVKAALVRDHGLDAPRLMTAGHGERRPVETNDTLAGRARNRRVELVCADR
;
A
#
# COMPACT_ATOMS: atom_id res chain seq x y z
N MET A 1 -4.90 -50.08 -58.98
CA MET A 1 -5.87 -49.12 -58.41
C MET A 1 -5.68 -49.12 -56.90
N THR A 2 -4.92 -48.17 -56.38
CA THR A 2 -4.66 -47.99 -54.95
C THR A 2 -5.31 -46.71 -54.52
N PRO A 3 -6.10 -46.66 -53.41
CA PRO A 3 -6.69 -45.45 -52.92
C PRO A 3 -5.71 -44.69 -52.05
N PHE A 4 -5.56 -43.41 -52.32
CA PHE A 4 -4.88 -42.42 -51.51
C PHE A 4 -5.67 -42.14 -50.23
N THR A 5 -5.04 -42.37 -49.08
CA THR A 5 -5.59 -41.96 -47.78
C THR A 5 -5.00 -40.62 -47.41
N THR A 6 -5.82 -39.58 -47.46
CA THR A 6 -5.46 -38.22 -47.04
C THR A 6 -5.63 -38.13 -45.53
N ALA A 7 -4.50 -38.04 -44.81
CA ALA A 7 -4.49 -37.77 -43.38
C ALA A 7 -4.64 -36.26 -43.15
N LEU A 8 -5.74 -35.83 -42.53
CA LEU A 8 -5.97 -34.47 -42.07
C LEU A 8 -5.23 -34.28 -40.74
N LEU A 9 -4.14 -33.53 -40.75
CA LEU A 9 -3.48 -33.08 -39.52
C LEU A 9 -4.30 -31.93 -38.93
N PHE A 10 -5.01 -32.16 -37.83
CA PHE A 10 -5.57 -31.10 -36.97
C PHE A 10 -4.42 -30.54 -36.13
N ALA A 11 -3.91 -29.38 -36.50
CA ALA A 11 -3.05 -28.60 -35.64
C ALA A 11 -3.93 -27.92 -34.54
N VAL A 12 -3.90 -28.49 -33.35
CA VAL A 12 -4.47 -27.84 -32.17
C VAL A 12 -3.52 -26.72 -31.77
N LEU A 13 -3.89 -25.50 -32.12
CA LEU A 13 -3.25 -24.28 -31.61
C LEU A 13 -3.67 -24.12 -30.15
N VAL A 14 -2.84 -24.65 -29.23
CA VAL A 14 -2.96 -24.29 -27.81
C VAL A 14 -2.42 -22.89 -27.69
N ALA A 15 -3.34 -21.92 -27.61
CA ALA A 15 -3.01 -20.58 -27.19
C ALA A 15 -2.54 -20.65 -25.72
N GLN A 16 -1.21 -20.70 -25.54
CA GLN A 16 -0.61 -20.43 -24.22
C GLN A 16 -0.98 -18.98 -23.87
N ALA A 17 -1.96 -18.83 -22.99
CA ALA A 17 -2.17 -17.57 -22.30
C ALA A 17 -0.84 -17.25 -21.62
N ALA A 18 -0.17 -16.21 -22.07
CA ALA A 18 1.01 -15.69 -21.41
C ALA A 18 0.59 -15.36 -19.97
N GLN A 19 0.99 -16.22 -19.04
CA GLN A 19 0.94 -15.88 -17.61
C GLN A 19 1.88 -14.70 -17.47
N THR A 20 1.32 -13.51 -17.37
CA THR A 20 2.08 -12.31 -17.04
C THR A 20 2.61 -12.53 -15.64
N GLN A 21 3.88 -12.90 -15.56
CA GLN A 21 4.60 -13.05 -14.30
C GLN A 21 4.44 -11.72 -13.53
N ALA A 22 4.09 -11.78 -12.25
CA ALA A 22 3.95 -10.59 -11.43
C ALA A 22 5.25 -9.76 -11.53
N PRO A 23 5.17 -8.44 -11.71
CA PRO A 23 6.36 -7.61 -11.87
C PRO A 23 7.23 -7.73 -10.63
N GLU A 24 8.54 -7.85 -10.83
CA GLU A 24 9.49 -7.79 -9.73
C GLU A 24 9.38 -6.41 -9.04
N ILE A 25 9.15 -6.40 -7.74
CA ILE A 25 9.09 -5.17 -6.97
C ILE A 25 10.52 -4.71 -6.70
N PRO A 26 10.96 -3.57 -7.25
CA PRO A 26 12.29 -3.08 -6.95
C PRO A 26 12.38 -2.64 -5.49
N ILE A 27 13.48 -2.96 -4.83
CA ILE A 27 13.82 -2.39 -3.52
C ILE A 27 14.89 -1.32 -3.77
N ALA A 28 14.42 -0.11 -4.03
CA ALA A 28 15.26 1.02 -4.44
C ALA A 28 14.68 2.35 -3.92
N PRO A 29 15.49 3.42 -3.82
CA PRO A 29 14.98 4.75 -3.52
C PRO A 29 13.90 5.18 -4.51
N GLY A 30 12.84 5.80 -3.98
CA GLY A 30 11.67 6.23 -4.75
C GLY A 30 10.53 5.19 -4.81
N VAL A 31 10.73 3.97 -4.31
CA VAL A 31 9.63 3.02 -4.13
C VAL A 31 8.78 3.43 -2.94
N ILE A 32 7.48 3.46 -3.13
CA ILE A 32 6.49 3.87 -2.14
C ILE A 32 5.50 2.74 -1.91
N PHE A 33 5.32 2.36 -0.67
CA PHE A 33 4.26 1.46 -0.21
C PHE A 33 3.16 2.28 0.45
N VAL A 34 1.93 2.10 0.03
CA VAL A 34 0.75 2.61 0.73
C VAL A 34 0.12 1.46 1.48
N LEU A 35 0.03 1.62 2.79
CA LEU A 35 -0.57 0.63 3.67
C LEU A 35 -1.88 1.20 4.21
N ALA A 36 -2.96 0.45 4.03
CA ALA A 36 -4.20 0.71 4.76
C ALA A 36 -4.10 0.07 6.15
N VAL A 37 -4.50 0.82 7.14
CA VAL A 37 -4.48 0.40 8.55
C VAL A 37 -5.90 0.52 9.09
N SER A 38 -6.39 -0.54 9.72
CA SER A 38 -7.64 -0.53 10.49
C SER A 38 -7.33 -0.90 11.93
N ASN A 39 -7.85 -0.14 12.85
CA ASN A 39 -7.65 -0.34 14.27
C ASN A 39 -8.97 -0.19 15.02
N ASP A 40 -9.57 -1.32 15.36
CA ASP A 40 -10.80 -1.39 16.17
C ASP A 40 -10.42 -1.66 17.63
N THR A 41 -10.24 -0.60 18.39
CA THR A 41 -9.87 -0.71 19.80
C THR A 41 -11.06 -0.62 20.75
N SER A 42 -12.27 -0.68 20.23
CA SER A 42 -13.50 -0.63 21.04
C SER A 42 -13.56 -1.73 22.10
N SER A 43 -12.89 -2.87 21.86
CA SER A 43 -12.86 -4.02 22.75
C SER A 43 -11.69 -4.01 23.76
N THR A 44 -10.68 -3.15 23.64
CA THR A 44 -9.40 -3.33 24.35
C THR A 44 -8.95 -2.13 25.18
N GLY A 45 -9.67 -0.99 25.15
CA GLY A 45 -9.20 0.23 25.83
C GLY A 45 -7.81 0.65 25.29
N ALA A 46 -7.76 1.17 24.06
CA ALA A 46 -6.48 1.51 23.44
C ALA A 46 -5.68 2.53 24.26
N PRO A 47 -4.36 2.34 24.37
CA PRO A 47 -3.48 3.37 24.90
C PRO A 47 -3.61 4.68 24.11
N ALA A 48 -3.48 5.80 24.77
CA ALA A 48 -3.39 7.11 24.11
C ALA A 48 -2.26 7.08 23.05
N GLY A 49 -2.54 7.65 21.87
CA GLY A 49 -1.58 7.74 20.79
C GLY A 49 -1.69 6.65 19.70
N ILE A 50 -2.51 5.63 19.87
CA ILE A 50 -2.85 4.69 18.79
C ILE A 50 -3.94 5.31 17.91
N LEU A 51 -3.68 5.40 16.60
CA LEU A 51 -4.67 5.86 15.63
C LEU A 51 -5.90 4.93 15.65
N GLN A 52 -7.08 5.53 15.63
CA GLN A 52 -8.35 4.81 15.65
C GLN A 52 -8.98 4.79 14.26
N GLY A 53 -9.75 3.72 14.00
CA GLY A 53 -10.43 3.54 12.74
C GLY A 53 -9.48 3.26 11.57
N ASP A 54 -9.92 3.61 10.38
CA ASP A 54 -9.14 3.42 9.16
C ASP A 54 -8.20 4.62 8.93
N SER A 55 -6.97 4.33 8.61
CA SER A 55 -5.94 5.32 8.28
C SER A 55 -5.03 4.83 7.16
N GLU A 56 -4.23 5.71 6.60
CA GLU A 56 -3.20 5.36 5.62
C GLU A 56 -1.80 5.68 6.12
N LEU A 57 -0.90 4.77 5.83
CA LEU A 57 0.52 4.92 6.07
C LEU A 57 1.23 4.92 4.73
N VAL A 58 1.96 5.99 4.43
CA VAL A 58 2.77 6.08 3.21
C VAL A 58 4.23 5.87 3.57
N VAL A 59 4.84 4.82 3.06
CA VAL A 59 6.21 4.43 3.35
C VAL A 59 7.06 4.54 2.09
N ALA A 60 8.00 5.46 2.07
CA ALA A 60 8.93 5.68 0.97
C ALA A 60 10.30 5.12 1.29
N ILE A 61 10.87 4.28 0.41
CA ILE A 61 12.27 3.91 0.48
C ILE A 61 13.11 5.11 0.04
N THR A 62 14.03 5.55 0.90
CA THR A 62 14.85 6.75 0.66
C THR A 62 16.31 6.43 0.41
N ASP A 63 16.79 5.28 0.88
CA ASP A 63 18.16 4.82 0.67
C ASP A 63 18.25 3.30 0.80
N THR A 64 19.17 2.69 0.04
CA THR A 64 19.46 1.24 0.09
C THR A 64 20.95 0.94 0.26
N THR A 65 21.74 1.95 0.63
CA THR A 65 23.18 1.81 0.87
C THR A 65 23.42 1.24 2.27
N GLY A 66 23.99 0.04 2.34
CA GLY A 66 24.29 -0.61 3.63
C GLY A 66 23.09 -1.16 4.39
N GLY A 67 21.93 -1.24 3.75
CA GLY A 67 20.68 -1.71 4.34
C GLY A 67 19.49 -1.07 3.67
N ILE A 68 18.43 -0.77 4.41
CA ILE A 68 17.26 -0.02 3.90
C ILE A 68 16.93 1.11 4.85
N THR A 69 16.82 2.31 4.28
CA THR A 69 16.22 3.46 4.96
C THR A 69 14.88 3.76 4.32
N HIS A 70 13.86 3.92 5.16
CA HIS A 70 12.56 4.37 4.70
C HIS A 70 11.99 5.45 5.62
N ALA A 71 11.14 6.29 5.05
CA ALA A 71 10.36 7.29 5.76
C ALA A 71 8.88 6.89 5.71
N ALA A 72 8.24 6.80 6.86
CA ALA A 72 6.83 6.50 6.99
C ALA A 72 6.09 7.75 7.44
N SER A 73 5.15 8.22 6.65
CA SER A 73 4.24 9.30 7.03
C SER A 73 2.90 8.72 7.47
N PHE A 74 2.45 9.11 8.63
CA PHE A 74 1.18 8.68 9.20
C PHE A 74 0.36 9.87 9.68
N GLU A 75 -0.94 9.71 9.67
CA GLU A 75 -1.88 10.68 10.19
C GLU A 75 -3.20 10.00 10.55
N GLY A 76 -3.86 10.49 11.58
CA GLY A 76 -5.15 9.99 12.05
C GLY A 76 -5.52 10.57 13.40
N ARG A 77 -6.59 10.06 13.99
CA ARG A 77 -7.00 10.45 15.36
C ARG A 77 -6.76 9.30 16.31
N ASP A 78 -6.28 9.61 17.50
CA ASP A 78 -6.17 8.64 18.57
C ASP A 78 -7.51 8.42 19.30
N ALA A 79 -7.51 7.48 20.27
CA ALA A 79 -8.72 7.15 21.06
C ALA A 79 -9.28 8.34 21.87
N SER A 80 -8.48 9.39 22.11
CA SER A 80 -8.93 10.63 22.76
C SER A 80 -9.45 11.68 21.76
N GLY A 81 -9.47 11.34 20.44
CA GLY A 81 -9.87 12.26 19.37
C GLY A 81 -8.80 13.26 18.96
N VAL A 82 -7.60 13.17 19.55
CA VAL A 82 -6.48 14.06 19.21
C VAL A 82 -5.87 13.65 17.89
N GLU A 83 -5.69 14.60 16.98
CA GLU A 83 -4.99 14.39 15.72
C GLU A 83 -3.51 14.07 15.96
N ARG A 84 -3.05 12.99 15.33
CA ARG A 84 -1.67 12.53 15.34
C ARG A 84 -1.17 12.46 13.92
N ARG A 85 -0.08 13.15 13.66
CA ARG A 85 0.59 13.12 12.37
C ARG A 85 2.10 13.19 12.57
N GLY A 86 2.83 12.60 11.64
CA GLY A 86 4.28 12.66 11.70
C GLY A 86 4.95 11.90 10.57
N ILE A 87 6.25 12.09 10.48
CA ILE A 87 7.13 11.31 9.61
C ILE A 87 8.15 10.64 10.50
N VAL A 88 8.24 9.32 10.40
CA VAL A 88 9.22 8.52 11.12
C VAL A 88 10.19 7.92 10.12
N ARG A 89 11.48 8.18 10.32
CA ARG A 89 12.54 7.54 9.55
C ARG A 89 12.96 6.25 10.24
N ARG A 90 13.14 5.17 9.45
CA ARG A 90 13.70 3.90 9.90
C ARG A 90 14.92 3.55 9.08
N VAL A 91 15.96 3.09 9.77
CA VAL A 91 17.16 2.55 9.18
C VAL A 91 17.29 1.10 9.65
N VAL A 92 17.26 0.17 8.74
CA VAL A 92 17.48 -1.26 8.99
C VAL A 92 18.78 -1.64 8.33
N SER A 93 19.78 -2.04 9.12
CA SER A 93 21.08 -2.43 8.59
C SER A 93 21.01 -3.70 7.74
N ALA A 94 22.00 -3.92 6.88
CA ALA A 94 22.09 -5.17 6.11
C ALA A 94 22.15 -6.42 7.02
N ALA A 95 22.81 -6.32 8.17
CA ALA A 95 22.87 -7.38 9.17
C ALA A 95 21.47 -7.66 9.77
N ASP A 96 20.73 -6.61 10.12
CA ASP A 96 19.37 -6.75 10.67
C ASP A 96 18.38 -7.26 9.63
N LEU A 97 18.50 -6.83 8.36
CA LEU A 97 17.72 -7.41 7.26
C LEU A 97 17.97 -8.92 7.13
N ALA A 98 19.19 -9.35 7.33
CA ALA A 98 19.54 -10.76 7.25
C ALA A 98 19.04 -11.57 8.44
N THR A 99 19.17 -11.07 9.67
CA THR A 99 19.10 -11.92 10.87
C THR A 99 18.23 -11.43 12.03
N ALA A 100 17.65 -10.23 11.95
CA ALA A 100 16.84 -9.70 13.05
C ALA A 100 15.68 -10.63 13.44
N ARG A 101 15.45 -10.80 14.74
CA ARG A 101 14.38 -11.65 15.28
C ARG A 101 13.14 -10.87 15.72
N VAL A 102 13.24 -9.55 15.75
CA VAL A 102 12.15 -8.66 16.17
C VAL A 102 11.79 -7.74 15.03
N GLN A 103 10.51 -7.69 14.66
CA GLN A 103 9.99 -6.73 13.69
C GLN A 103 9.37 -5.54 14.41
N ILE A 104 9.61 -4.33 13.92
CA ILE A 104 8.90 -3.14 14.39
C ILE A 104 7.64 -2.98 13.54
N LEU A 105 6.47 -3.02 14.15
CA LEU A 105 5.16 -2.90 13.45
C LEU A 105 4.52 -1.52 13.59
N GLY A 106 4.96 -0.67 14.52
CA GLY A 106 4.37 0.63 14.76
C GLY A 106 5.32 1.78 14.44
N PHE A 107 4.79 3.00 14.49
CA PHE A 107 5.51 4.24 14.25
C PHE A 107 5.18 5.26 15.34
N HIS A 108 6.19 5.89 15.90
CA HIS A 108 6.05 7.02 16.82
C HIS A 108 7.11 8.05 16.46
N VAL A 109 6.76 9.34 16.55
CA VAL A 109 7.64 10.44 16.12
C VAL A 109 8.95 10.52 16.90
N ASP A 110 8.92 10.11 18.16
CA ASP A 110 10.10 10.12 19.04
C ASP A 110 10.95 8.85 18.94
N ASP A 111 10.69 7.98 17.97
CA ASP A 111 11.41 6.74 17.83
C ASP A 111 12.83 6.97 17.30
N PRO A 112 13.86 6.26 17.83
CA PRO A 112 15.15 6.26 17.21
C PRO A 112 15.06 5.70 15.79
N ALA A 113 15.75 6.35 14.84
CA ALA A 113 15.71 5.93 13.45
C ALA A 113 16.26 4.51 13.26
N ALA A 114 17.25 4.10 14.05
CA ALA A 114 17.81 2.76 14.02
C ALA A 114 17.65 2.08 15.38
N VAL A 115 17.18 0.82 15.37
CA VAL A 115 17.12 -0.04 16.54
C VAL A 115 17.78 -1.37 16.17
N ALA A 116 18.95 -1.63 16.75
CA ALA A 116 19.71 -2.85 16.47
C ALA A 116 18.90 -4.11 16.78
N GLY A 117 19.09 -5.15 15.98
CA GLY A 117 18.38 -6.43 16.13
C GLY A 117 16.93 -6.37 15.65
N THR A 118 16.52 -5.31 14.93
CA THR A 118 15.15 -5.20 14.47
C THR A 118 15.03 -5.02 12.96
N SER A 119 14.00 -5.63 12.37
CA SER A 119 13.53 -5.35 11.02
C SER A 119 12.31 -4.42 11.04
N ALA A 120 11.93 -3.91 9.86
CA ALA A 120 10.72 -3.13 9.66
C ALA A 120 10.09 -3.52 8.31
N LEU A 121 8.94 -3.02 7.92
CA LEU A 121 8.18 -3.40 6.72
C LEU A 121 7.91 -4.91 6.56
N GLY A 122 8.83 -5.77 6.95
CA GLY A 122 8.73 -7.23 6.93
C GLY A 122 9.66 -7.91 7.94
N PRO A 123 9.54 -9.22 8.12
CA PRO A 123 10.47 -10.00 8.91
C PRO A 123 11.86 -10.06 8.23
N SER A 124 12.89 -10.49 8.96
CA SER A 124 14.20 -10.70 8.36
C SER A 124 14.23 -11.88 7.38
N LEU A 125 15.27 -11.97 6.58
CA LEU A 125 15.52 -13.11 5.69
C LEU A 125 15.61 -14.43 6.46
N ALA A 126 16.23 -14.45 7.65
CA ALA A 126 16.34 -15.65 8.47
C ALA A 126 14.96 -16.15 8.93
N VAL A 127 14.13 -15.27 9.46
CA VAL A 127 12.75 -15.61 9.89
C VAL A 127 11.92 -16.13 8.72
N THR A 128 12.01 -15.47 7.55
CA THR A 128 11.26 -15.89 6.36
C THR A 128 11.73 -17.24 5.84
N ARG A 129 13.06 -17.47 5.78
CA ARG A 129 13.61 -18.78 5.34
C ARG A 129 13.21 -19.92 6.25
N GLU A 130 13.34 -19.77 7.57
CA GLU A 130 12.86 -20.78 8.53
C GLU A 130 11.39 -21.09 8.30
N LEU A 131 10.54 -20.08 8.16
CA LEU A 131 9.12 -20.28 7.92
C LEU A 131 8.85 -21.03 6.61
N VAL A 132 9.60 -20.71 5.54
CA VAL A 132 9.44 -21.34 4.22
C VAL A 132 9.96 -22.78 4.23
N GLN A 133 11.12 -23.04 4.84
CA GLN A 133 11.81 -24.33 4.80
C GLN A 133 11.32 -25.30 5.86
N GLU A 134 11.10 -24.81 7.08
CA GLU A 134 10.75 -25.65 8.23
C GLU A 134 9.24 -25.59 8.56
N GLY A 135 8.51 -24.66 7.97
CA GLY A 135 7.08 -24.48 8.21
C GLY A 135 6.74 -23.78 9.55
N VAL A 136 7.75 -23.49 10.36
CA VAL A 136 7.60 -22.88 11.69
C VAL A 136 8.80 -22.01 12.02
N THR A 137 8.55 -20.88 12.70
CA THR A 137 9.62 -20.00 13.19
C THR A 137 9.18 -19.28 14.46
N ALA A 138 10.15 -18.97 15.33
CA ALA A 138 9.94 -18.03 16.41
C ALA A 138 9.82 -16.60 15.84
N TYR A 139 8.81 -15.87 16.28
CA TYR A 139 8.53 -14.54 15.81
C TYR A 139 8.26 -13.60 16.96
N SER A 140 8.80 -12.40 16.85
CA SER A 140 8.54 -11.32 17.81
C SER A 140 8.34 -10.01 17.05
N PHE A 141 7.43 -9.18 17.57
CA PHE A 141 7.37 -7.81 17.14
C PHE A 141 7.36 -6.85 18.34
N ARG A 142 7.92 -5.70 18.13
CA ARG A 142 7.87 -4.61 19.11
C ARG A 142 6.68 -3.72 18.78
N ASN A 143 5.72 -3.71 19.70
CA ASN A 143 4.68 -2.70 19.68
C ASN A 143 5.30 -1.38 20.16
N TRP A 144 5.28 -0.41 19.31
CA TRP A 144 6.00 0.80 19.57
C TRP A 144 5.32 1.73 20.56
N VAL A 145 3.99 1.67 20.66
CA VAL A 145 3.23 2.49 21.60
C VAL A 145 3.41 2.01 23.03
N SER A 146 3.29 0.70 23.26
CA SER A 146 3.52 0.10 24.59
C SER A 146 5.00 -0.15 24.88
N ARG A 147 5.88 -0.05 23.86
CA ARG A 147 7.31 -0.42 23.91
C ARG A 147 7.58 -1.87 24.31
N GLU A 148 6.55 -2.69 24.33
CA GLU A 148 6.65 -4.10 24.71
C GLU A 148 6.97 -4.96 23.50
N THR A 149 7.69 -6.04 23.73
CA THR A 149 7.93 -7.08 22.75
C THR A 149 6.91 -8.18 22.93
N ILE A 150 6.14 -8.43 21.88
CA ILE A 150 5.14 -9.49 21.80
C ILE A 150 5.77 -10.64 21.05
N SER A 151 5.76 -11.83 21.60
CA SER A 151 6.45 -12.99 21.05
C SER A 151 5.55 -14.19 20.92
N GLY A 152 5.90 -15.08 20.00
CA GLY A 152 5.22 -16.33 19.80
C GLY A 152 5.82 -17.16 18.68
N THR A 153 5.05 -18.08 18.16
CA THR A 153 5.45 -18.97 17.07
C THR A 153 4.53 -18.74 15.89
N LEU A 154 5.10 -18.49 14.71
CA LEU A 154 4.39 -18.51 13.44
C LEU A 154 4.51 -19.90 12.82
N LYS A 155 3.40 -20.37 12.26
CA LYS A 155 3.30 -21.61 11.49
C LYS A 155 2.79 -21.27 10.10
N ARG A 156 3.46 -21.77 9.09
CA ARG A 156 2.99 -21.68 7.70
C ARG A 156 1.69 -22.46 7.55
N THR A 157 0.70 -21.87 6.89
CA THR A 157 -0.64 -22.48 6.76
C THR A 157 -0.71 -23.54 5.66
N SER A 158 0.16 -23.45 4.65
CA SER A 158 0.25 -24.41 3.54
C SER A 158 1.67 -24.46 2.97
N SER A 159 2.03 -25.50 2.25
CA SER A 159 3.31 -25.57 1.53
C SER A 159 3.36 -24.66 0.27
N GLY A 160 2.20 -24.21 -0.20
CA GLY A 160 2.07 -23.28 -1.31
C GLY A 160 2.09 -21.80 -0.89
N THR A 161 1.85 -20.93 -1.84
CA THR A 161 1.59 -19.51 -1.64
C THR A 161 0.11 -19.21 -1.76
N VAL A 162 -0.30 -18.04 -1.32
CA VAL A 162 -1.64 -17.49 -1.54
C VAL A 162 -1.53 -16.23 -2.39
N LYS A 163 -2.54 -15.98 -3.21
CA LYS A 163 -2.60 -14.78 -4.02
C LYS A 163 -3.06 -13.60 -3.19
N PHE A 164 -2.29 -12.51 -3.27
CA PHE A 164 -2.56 -11.26 -2.58
C PHE A 164 -2.76 -10.13 -3.60
N PRO A 165 -3.96 -9.56 -3.71
CA PRO A 165 -4.24 -8.49 -4.65
C PRO A 165 -3.64 -7.17 -4.16
N VAL A 166 -2.91 -6.48 -5.04
CA VAL A 166 -2.31 -5.19 -4.77
C VAL A 166 -2.33 -4.34 -6.04
N LEU A 167 -2.28 -3.02 -5.89
CA LEU A 167 -2.04 -2.12 -7.02
C LEU A 167 -0.54 -1.89 -7.17
N ILE A 168 0.01 -2.22 -8.33
CA ILE A 168 1.38 -1.86 -8.70
C ILE A 168 1.32 -0.84 -9.82
N ASN A 169 1.80 0.37 -9.54
CA ASN A 169 1.70 1.48 -10.48
C ASN A 169 0.29 1.62 -11.08
N GLY A 170 -0.76 1.48 -10.22
CA GLY A 170 -2.17 1.57 -10.56
C GLY A 170 -2.77 0.37 -11.32
N ARG A 171 -2.00 -0.68 -11.62
CA ARG A 171 -2.52 -1.91 -12.20
C ARG A 171 -2.77 -2.94 -11.11
N ARG A 172 -3.92 -3.61 -11.15
CA ARG A 172 -4.18 -4.72 -10.23
C ARG A 172 -3.29 -5.90 -10.59
N VAL A 173 -2.53 -6.35 -9.61
CA VAL A 173 -1.61 -7.48 -9.71
C VAL A 173 -1.88 -8.40 -8.52
N GLU A 174 -1.77 -9.70 -8.74
CA GLU A 174 -1.79 -10.69 -7.67
C GLU A 174 -0.35 -11.09 -7.36
N LEU A 175 0.11 -10.81 -6.15
CA LEU A 175 1.42 -11.24 -5.65
C LEU A 175 1.28 -12.59 -4.97
N GLU A 176 2.29 -13.44 -5.15
CA GLU A 176 2.39 -14.70 -4.42
C GLU A 176 2.95 -14.44 -3.01
N ALA A 177 2.21 -14.81 -1.98
CA ALA A 177 2.56 -14.57 -0.58
C ALA A 177 2.61 -15.86 0.24
N VAL A 178 3.57 -15.94 1.13
CA VAL A 178 3.61 -16.97 2.18
C VAL A 178 2.65 -16.56 3.28
N GLN A 179 1.68 -17.42 3.59
CA GLN A 179 0.73 -17.19 4.68
C GLN A 179 1.19 -17.93 5.94
N ALA A 180 1.20 -17.21 7.05
CA ALA A 180 1.50 -17.76 8.35
C ALA A 180 0.50 -17.27 9.40
N THR A 181 0.21 -18.15 10.36
CA THR A 181 -0.63 -17.85 11.51
C THR A 181 0.09 -18.25 12.80
N GLY A 182 -0.32 -17.68 13.91
CA GLY A 182 0.25 -18.01 15.21
C GLY A 182 -0.54 -17.40 16.35
N VAL A 183 -0.10 -17.70 17.56
CA VAL A 183 -0.59 -17.03 18.76
C VAL A 183 0.56 -16.30 19.39
N LEU A 184 0.41 -15.00 19.53
CA LEU A 184 1.40 -14.13 20.15
C LEU A 184 1.00 -13.84 21.60
N VAL A 185 1.99 -13.71 22.45
CA VAL A 185 1.80 -13.56 23.90
C VAL A 185 2.37 -12.23 24.37
N LEU A 186 1.55 -11.47 25.08
CA LEU A 186 1.90 -10.23 25.76
C LEU A 186 1.49 -10.35 27.24
N GLY A 187 2.46 -10.52 28.13
CA GLY A 187 2.14 -10.84 29.53
C GLY A 187 1.31 -12.12 29.60
N ASN A 188 0.11 -12.02 30.16
CA ASN A 188 -0.86 -13.14 30.24
C ASN A 188 -1.86 -13.17 29.08
N ALA A 189 -1.81 -12.19 28.15
CA ALA A 189 -2.75 -12.12 27.04
C ALA A 189 -2.24 -12.93 25.85
N ARG A 190 -3.10 -13.74 25.26
CA ARG A 190 -2.86 -14.48 24.03
C ARG A 190 -3.67 -13.85 22.91
N ARG A 191 -3.06 -13.61 21.75
CA ARG A 191 -3.75 -13.03 20.60
C ARG A 191 -3.50 -13.86 19.35
N PRO A 192 -4.52 -14.26 18.59
CA PRO A 192 -4.34 -14.84 17.27
C PRO A 192 -3.71 -13.81 16.35
N PHE A 193 -2.78 -14.27 15.53
CA PHE A 193 -1.97 -13.44 14.65
C PHE A 193 -1.90 -14.07 13.26
N GLU A 194 -1.99 -13.25 12.23
CA GLU A 194 -1.85 -13.63 10.83
C GLU A 194 -0.88 -12.70 10.12
N MET A 195 -0.05 -13.26 9.25
CA MET A 195 0.86 -12.52 8.39
C MET A 195 0.87 -13.11 6.98
N LEU A 196 0.84 -12.22 5.98
CA LEU A 196 1.15 -12.54 4.59
C LEU A 196 2.47 -11.88 4.23
N ILE A 197 3.41 -12.68 3.73
CA ILE A 197 4.79 -12.23 3.45
C ILE A 197 5.06 -12.39 1.96
N LEU A 198 5.48 -11.32 1.31
CA LEU A 198 6.15 -11.40 0.02
C LEU A 198 7.57 -11.93 0.26
N ASP A 199 7.85 -13.14 -0.25
CA ASP A 199 9.19 -13.73 -0.16
C ASP A 199 10.11 -13.09 -1.20
N HIS A 200 10.63 -11.91 -0.86
CA HIS A 200 11.55 -11.17 -1.70
C HIS A 200 12.99 -11.49 -1.33
N PRO A 201 13.90 -11.81 -2.29
CA PRO A 201 15.24 -12.34 -2.02
C PRO A 201 16.14 -11.40 -1.22
N ARG A 202 15.90 -10.09 -1.29
CA ARG A 202 16.70 -9.08 -0.55
C ARG A 202 15.97 -8.48 0.64
N TYR A 203 14.63 -8.43 0.58
CA TYR A 203 13.83 -7.79 1.63
C TYR A 203 12.42 -8.34 1.66
N PRO A 204 12.13 -9.35 2.50
CA PRO A 204 10.78 -9.81 2.69
C PRO A 204 9.86 -8.68 3.18
N ILE A 205 8.66 -8.60 2.64
CA ILE A 205 7.71 -7.53 2.95
C ILE A 205 6.46 -8.15 3.57
N SER A 206 6.03 -7.65 4.72
CA SER A 206 4.72 -7.98 5.26
C SER A 206 3.63 -7.30 4.42
N LEU A 207 3.03 -8.05 3.50
CA LEU A 207 1.91 -7.57 2.68
C LEU A 207 0.67 -7.35 3.53
N ARG A 208 0.46 -8.21 4.52
CA ARG A 208 -0.60 -8.06 5.52
C ARG A 208 -0.10 -8.53 6.88
N VAL A 209 -0.53 -7.82 7.92
CA VAL A 209 -0.38 -8.21 9.33
C VAL A 209 -1.71 -7.95 10.00
N ALA A 210 -2.21 -8.92 10.73
CA ALA A 210 -3.43 -8.77 11.53
C ALA A 210 -3.30 -9.50 12.87
N TYR A 211 -3.88 -8.95 13.91
CA TYR A 211 -4.07 -9.66 15.16
C TYR A 211 -5.50 -9.47 15.68
N GLY A 212 -5.99 -10.51 16.30
CA GLY A 212 -7.34 -10.58 16.82
C GLY A 212 -7.45 -10.23 18.31
N PRO A 213 -8.65 -10.39 18.86
CA PRO A 213 -8.95 -10.04 20.24
C PRO A 213 -8.12 -10.87 21.23
N ARG A 214 -7.96 -10.32 22.43
CA ARG A 214 -7.34 -11.02 23.54
C ARG A 214 -8.06 -12.34 23.81
N ASP A 215 -7.26 -13.40 23.95
CA ASP A 215 -7.71 -14.76 24.21
C ASP A 215 -8.69 -15.30 23.14
N GLY A 216 -8.70 -14.71 21.96
CA GLY A 216 -9.46 -15.15 20.79
C GLY A 216 -8.82 -16.36 20.08
N GLY A 217 -9.61 -17.00 19.20
CA GLY A 217 -9.20 -18.13 18.38
C GLY A 217 -9.24 -17.82 16.88
N PHE A 218 -9.02 -18.84 16.04
CA PHE A 218 -9.14 -18.77 14.59
C PHE A 218 -10.47 -19.37 14.12
N PRO A 219 -11.13 -18.81 13.07
CA PRO A 219 -10.83 -17.51 12.47
C PRO A 219 -11.20 -16.35 13.40
N PHE A 220 -10.64 -15.16 13.19
CA PHE A 220 -10.91 -14.00 14.02
C PHE A 220 -11.27 -12.75 13.19
N LYS A 221 -12.07 -11.86 13.78
CA LYS A 221 -12.19 -10.47 13.33
C LYS A 221 -10.99 -9.71 13.88
N PRO A 222 -10.18 -9.04 13.05
CA PRO A 222 -9.03 -8.31 13.55
C PRO A 222 -9.42 -7.11 14.42
N ASP A 223 -8.75 -6.97 15.57
CA ASP A 223 -8.69 -5.70 16.31
C ASP A 223 -7.76 -4.72 15.62
N PHE A 224 -6.74 -5.26 14.95
CA PHE A 224 -5.80 -4.51 14.15
C PHE A 224 -5.52 -5.26 12.85
N ALA A 225 -5.52 -4.51 11.74
CA ALA A 225 -5.01 -4.99 10.46
C ALA A 225 -4.22 -3.89 9.76
N ARG A 226 -3.14 -4.29 9.13
CA ARG A 226 -2.34 -3.44 8.23
C ARG A 226 -2.07 -4.23 6.97
N GLU A 227 -2.37 -3.66 5.81
CA GLU A 227 -2.12 -4.32 4.52
C GLU A 227 -1.59 -3.34 3.47
N VAL A 228 -0.68 -3.81 2.64
CA VAL A 228 -0.18 -3.08 1.48
C VAL A 228 -1.28 -3.05 0.42
N VAL A 229 -1.80 -1.88 0.11
CA VAL A 229 -2.87 -1.71 -0.88
C VAL A 229 -2.35 -1.18 -2.20
N ARG A 230 -1.18 -0.50 -2.18
CA ARG A 230 -0.55 0.04 -3.38
C ARG A 230 0.97 0.07 -3.23
N ILE A 231 1.65 -0.19 -4.34
CA ILE A 231 3.11 -0.06 -4.47
C ILE A 231 3.35 0.79 -5.72
N ASP A 232 3.96 1.94 -5.51
CA ASP A 232 4.34 2.85 -6.60
C ASP A 232 5.87 2.93 -6.69
N PHE A 233 6.39 2.89 -7.89
CA PHE A 233 7.82 3.11 -8.16
C PHE A 233 8.01 3.78 -9.52
N PRO A 234 9.12 4.52 -9.71
CA PRO A 234 9.40 5.19 -10.97
C PRO A 234 9.36 4.23 -12.15
N THR A 235 8.65 4.59 -13.20
CA THR A 235 8.58 3.83 -14.45
C THR A 235 9.23 4.64 -15.58
N THR A 236 9.83 3.96 -16.54
CA THR A 236 10.25 4.58 -17.79
C THR A 236 9.05 4.60 -18.74
N GLY A 237 8.59 5.78 -19.14
CA GLY A 237 7.49 5.93 -20.11
C GLY A 237 6.49 7.03 -19.70
N ASN A 238 5.81 7.58 -20.71
CA ASN A 238 4.81 8.63 -20.50
C ASN A 238 3.40 8.03 -20.38
N THR A 239 3.16 7.29 -19.31
CA THR A 239 1.88 6.56 -19.08
C THR A 239 0.68 7.51 -18.99
N ILE A 240 0.88 8.77 -18.61
CA ILE A 240 -0.18 9.79 -18.51
C ILE A 240 -0.62 10.21 -19.89
N ALA A 241 0.33 10.58 -20.77
CA ALA A 241 0.00 10.98 -22.14
C ALA A 241 -0.61 9.81 -22.94
N GLU A 242 -0.10 8.62 -22.77
CA GLU A 242 -0.65 7.40 -23.40
C GLU A 242 -2.09 7.11 -22.94
N GLY A 243 -2.36 7.20 -21.63
CA GLY A 243 -3.71 7.02 -21.07
C GLY A 243 -4.69 8.08 -21.56
N LEU A 244 -4.26 9.36 -21.60
CA LEU A 244 -5.10 10.43 -22.14
C LEU A 244 -5.35 10.29 -23.66
N ALA A 245 -4.35 9.87 -24.42
CA ALA A 245 -4.49 9.67 -25.86
C ALA A 245 -5.46 8.50 -26.17
N LYS A 246 -5.38 7.43 -25.39
CA LYS A 246 -6.18 6.21 -25.60
C LYS A 246 -7.61 6.36 -25.07
N ASP A 247 -7.74 6.67 -23.79
CA ASP A 247 -9.01 6.55 -23.06
C ASP A 247 -9.58 7.91 -22.61
N CYS A 248 -8.87 9.01 -22.89
CA CYS A 248 -9.20 10.35 -22.38
C CYS A 248 -9.38 10.41 -20.86
N ARG A 249 -8.83 9.43 -20.15
CA ARG A 249 -8.90 9.29 -18.70
C ARG A 249 -7.66 8.59 -18.18
N VAL A 250 -7.09 9.11 -17.12
CA VAL A 250 -5.97 8.48 -16.42
C VAL A 250 -6.05 8.75 -14.91
N GLU A 251 -5.82 7.73 -14.10
CA GLU A 251 -5.64 7.90 -12.66
C GLU A 251 -4.27 8.54 -12.38
N LEU A 252 -4.26 9.64 -11.62
CA LEU A 252 -3.03 10.30 -11.18
C LEU A 252 -2.43 9.54 -10.01
N ARG A 253 -1.36 8.82 -10.28
CA ARG A 253 -0.65 8.02 -9.31
C ARG A 253 0.36 8.83 -8.53
N GLY A 254 0.74 8.36 -7.35
CA GLY A 254 1.76 9.01 -6.54
C GLY A 254 1.32 10.34 -5.93
N ILE A 255 0.03 10.68 -5.98
CA ILE A 255 -0.54 11.81 -5.27
C ILE A 255 -1.10 11.31 -3.95
N TYR A 256 -0.53 11.79 -2.87
CA TYR A 256 -0.88 11.41 -1.50
C TYR A 256 -1.35 12.64 -0.73
N PHE A 257 -2.44 12.50 0.00
CA PHE A 257 -3.01 13.57 0.82
C PHE A 257 -2.86 13.24 2.30
N ASP A 258 -2.91 14.27 3.13
CA ASP A 258 -3.10 14.09 4.54
C ASP A 258 -4.49 13.53 4.85
N PHE A 259 -4.59 12.84 5.98
CA PHE A 259 -5.84 12.16 6.35
C PHE A 259 -6.97 13.18 6.53
N ASN A 260 -8.11 12.90 5.86
CA ASN A 260 -9.27 13.80 5.85
C ASN A 260 -9.00 15.24 5.35
N GLU A 261 -7.85 15.49 4.71
CA GLU A 261 -7.45 16.79 4.21
C GLU A 261 -7.18 16.77 2.70
N ALA A 262 -6.99 17.97 2.16
CA ALA A 262 -6.56 18.18 0.78
C ALA A 262 -5.08 18.62 0.70
N THR A 263 -4.36 18.63 1.81
CA THR A 263 -2.93 18.92 1.86
C THR A 263 -2.17 17.81 1.17
N ILE A 264 -1.42 18.15 0.13
CA ILE A 264 -0.60 17.20 -0.63
C ILE A 264 0.67 16.88 0.14
N LYS A 265 0.96 15.59 0.34
CA LYS A 265 2.17 15.14 1.01
C LYS A 265 3.43 15.39 0.16
N PRO A 266 4.59 15.69 0.79
CA PRO A 266 5.85 15.92 0.07
C PRO A 266 6.27 14.77 -0.86
N GLN A 267 5.89 13.53 -0.54
CA GLN A 267 6.17 12.35 -1.36
C GLN A 267 5.51 12.41 -2.75
N SER A 268 4.53 13.30 -2.94
CA SER A 268 3.84 13.50 -4.24
C SER A 268 4.62 14.34 -5.23
N GLU A 269 5.70 15.00 -4.83
CA GLU A 269 6.44 15.96 -5.67
C GLU A 269 6.95 15.34 -6.97
N ALA A 270 7.49 14.12 -6.91
CA ALA A 270 7.95 13.41 -8.10
C ALA A 270 6.82 13.14 -9.09
N ALA A 271 5.64 12.75 -8.59
CA ALA A 271 4.47 12.50 -9.43
C ALA A 271 3.90 13.80 -10.01
N LEU A 272 3.82 14.89 -9.23
CA LEU A 272 3.40 16.19 -9.73
C LEU A 272 4.29 16.69 -10.88
N LYS A 273 5.60 16.50 -10.76
CA LYS A 273 6.56 16.85 -11.82
C LYS A 273 6.36 16.01 -13.08
N GLU A 274 6.14 14.71 -12.94
CA GLU A 274 5.84 13.79 -14.06
C GLU A 274 4.53 14.19 -14.76
N ILE A 275 3.46 14.42 -13.99
CA ILE A 275 2.16 14.88 -14.50
C ILE A 275 2.34 16.19 -15.27
N ALA A 276 3.01 17.16 -14.68
CA ALA A 276 3.23 18.45 -15.33
C ALA A 276 4.04 18.33 -16.63
N SER A 277 5.07 17.50 -16.65
CA SER A 277 5.86 17.22 -17.86
C SER A 277 5.01 16.62 -18.97
N ALA A 278 4.20 15.62 -18.64
CA ALA A 278 3.28 14.98 -19.58
C ALA A 278 2.25 15.97 -20.15
N LEU A 279 1.70 16.84 -19.30
CA LEU A 279 0.68 17.82 -19.71
C LEU A 279 1.23 18.98 -20.52
N LYS A 280 2.48 19.37 -20.34
CA LYS A 280 3.15 20.39 -21.17
C LYS A 280 3.31 19.94 -22.62
N THR A 281 3.49 18.65 -22.85
CA THR A 281 3.66 18.06 -24.18
C THR A 281 2.36 17.49 -24.77
N SER A 282 1.30 17.44 -23.96
CA SER A 282 0.01 16.88 -24.36
C SER A 282 -0.75 17.78 -25.31
N PRO A 283 -1.22 17.28 -26.47
CA PRO A 283 -2.01 18.05 -27.42
C PRO A 283 -3.48 18.26 -26.98
N GLN A 284 -3.91 17.58 -25.92
CA GLN A 284 -5.28 17.71 -25.41
C GLN A 284 -5.54 19.16 -24.94
N GLY A 285 -6.75 19.66 -25.25
CA GLY A 285 -7.19 21.00 -24.89
C GLY A 285 -7.38 21.17 -23.38
N ARG A 286 -8.63 21.32 -22.94
CA ARG A 286 -8.94 21.42 -21.51
C ARG A 286 -9.04 20.03 -20.87
N LEU A 287 -8.52 19.93 -19.66
CA LEU A 287 -8.55 18.72 -18.85
C LEU A 287 -9.26 19.00 -17.53
N ARG A 288 -9.88 17.98 -16.97
CA ARG A 288 -10.56 18.05 -15.69
C ARG A 288 -9.94 17.08 -14.68
N LEU A 289 -9.55 17.60 -13.54
CA LEU A 289 -9.13 16.84 -12.37
C LEU A 289 -10.39 16.43 -11.61
N GLU A 290 -10.63 15.13 -11.51
CA GLU A 290 -11.78 14.55 -10.81
C GLU A 290 -11.33 13.89 -9.52
N GLY A 291 -11.75 14.42 -8.36
CA GLY A 291 -11.47 13.84 -7.05
C GLY A 291 -12.56 12.86 -6.62
N HIS A 292 -12.14 11.81 -5.92
CA HIS A 292 -12.99 10.74 -5.40
C HIS A 292 -12.62 10.39 -3.96
N THR A 293 -13.59 9.89 -3.19
CA THR A 293 -13.40 9.34 -1.84
C THR A 293 -13.89 7.89 -1.77
N ASP A 294 -13.63 7.23 -0.66
CA ASP A 294 -14.39 6.05 -0.22
C ASP A 294 -15.71 6.48 0.44
N ASN A 295 -16.44 5.52 1.01
CA ASN A 295 -17.73 5.73 1.68
C ASN A 295 -17.64 6.03 3.18
N ILE A 296 -16.48 6.38 3.69
CA ILE A 296 -16.32 6.76 5.09
C ILE A 296 -16.61 8.26 5.24
N GLY A 297 -17.60 8.60 6.04
CA GLY A 297 -18.06 9.97 6.24
C GLY A 297 -19.47 10.20 5.69
N SER A 298 -19.93 11.44 5.66
CA SER A 298 -21.18 11.82 5.01
C SER A 298 -20.95 12.17 3.54
N ASP A 299 -21.96 11.97 2.69
CA ASP A 299 -21.94 12.32 1.28
C ASP A 299 -21.45 13.75 1.06
N ARG A 300 -22.03 14.70 1.82
CA ARG A 300 -21.65 16.11 1.73
C ARG A 300 -20.17 16.33 2.05
N TYR A 301 -19.68 15.70 3.12
CA TYR A 301 -18.27 15.79 3.49
C TYR A 301 -17.37 15.23 2.40
N ASN A 302 -17.73 14.07 1.85
CA ASN A 302 -16.99 13.39 0.78
C ASN A 302 -16.99 14.22 -0.50
N ASP A 303 -18.10 14.87 -0.86
CA ASP A 303 -18.19 15.79 -1.99
C ASP A 303 -17.23 16.98 -1.84
N GLU A 304 -17.28 17.63 -0.68
CA GLU A 304 -16.42 18.76 -0.38
C GLU A 304 -14.95 18.38 -0.32
N LEU A 305 -14.61 17.23 0.28
CA LEU A 305 -13.22 16.76 0.39
C LEU A 305 -12.64 16.42 -0.99
N SER A 306 -13.40 15.69 -1.82
CA SER A 306 -12.96 15.31 -3.17
C SER A 306 -12.75 16.54 -4.07
N ALA A 307 -13.62 17.54 -3.97
CA ALA A 307 -13.46 18.81 -4.69
C ALA A 307 -12.22 19.58 -4.24
N ARG A 308 -11.98 19.69 -2.91
CA ARG A 308 -10.78 20.34 -2.38
C ARG A 308 -9.49 19.61 -2.81
N ARG A 309 -9.48 18.27 -2.86
CA ARG A 309 -8.33 17.49 -3.33
C ARG A 309 -8.02 17.74 -4.80
N ALA A 310 -9.04 17.77 -5.65
CA ALA A 310 -8.86 18.10 -7.06
C ALA A 310 -8.29 19.51 -7.25
N GLU A 311 -8.80 20.50 -6.48
CA GLU A 311 -8.30 21.88 -6.53
C GLU A 311 -6.87 22.00 -5.99
N ALA A 312 -6.50 21.26 -4.94
CA ALA A 312 -5.13 21.25 -4.44
C ALA A 312 -4.13 20.74 -5.47
N VAL A 313 -4.48 19.67 -6.21
CA VAL A 313 -3.63 19.17 -7.31
C VAL A 313 -3.51 20.20 -8.42
N LYS A 314 -4.61 20.83 -8.84
CA LYS A 314 -4.57 21.93 -9.81
C LYS A 314 -3.67 23.06 -9.34
N ALA A 315 -3.86 23.53 -8.10
CA ALA A 315 -3.07 24.61 -7.53
C ALA A 315 -1.56 24.30 -7.53
N ALA A 316 -1.18 23.07 -7.16
CA ALA A 316 0.21 22.62 -7.20
C ALA A 316 0.77 22.61 -8.64
N LEU A 317 0.02 22.02 -9.59
CA LEU A 317 0.43 21.96 -10.99
C LEU A 317 0.60 23.35 -11.63
N VAL A 318 -0.25 24.31 -11.29
CA VAL A 318 -0.19 25.69 -11.79
C VAL A 318 0.93 26.45 -11.11
N ARG A 319 0.94 26.52 -9.79
CA ARG A 319 1.86 27.35 -8.99
C ARG A 319 3.30 26.87 -9.06
N ASP A 320 3.51 25.54 -8.85
CA ASP A 320 4.84 24.96 -8.62
C ASP A 320 5.45 24.41 -9.91
N HIS A 321 4.60 24.02 -10.89
CA HIS A 321 5.05 23.40 -12.13
C HIS A 321 4.71 24.21 -13.39
N GLY A 322 4.08 25.39 -13.26
CA GLY A 322 3.86 26.34 -14.33
C GLY A 322 2.92 25.87 -15.43
N LEU A 323 1.89 25.08 -15.09
CA LEU A 323 0.82 24.75 -16.02
C LEU A 323 -0.16 25.91 -16.18
N ASP A 324 -0.75 26.02 -17.36
CA ASP A 324 -1.74 27.05 -17.65
C ASP A 324 -3.07 26.77 -16.95
N ALA A 325 -3.47 27.65 -16.04
CA ALA A 325 -4.66 27.48 -15.20
C ALA A 325 -5.98 27.31 -15.98
N PRO A 326 -6.26 28.04 -17.09
CA PRO A 326 -7.43 27.85 -17.92
C PRO A 326 -7.55 26.46 -18.56
N ARG A 327 -6.46 25.72 -18.70
CA ARG A 327 -6.47 24.35 -19.21
C ARG A 327 -6.98 23.33 -18.20
N LEU A 328 -7.00 23.66 -16.92
CA LEU A 328 -7.33 22.73 -15.83
C LEU A 328 -8.65 23.12 -15.16
N MET A 329 -9.61 22.24 -15.25
CA MET A 329 -10.86 22.30 -14.50
C MET A 329 -10.82 21.30 -13.33
N THR A 330 -11.68 21.47 -12.35
CA THR A 330 -11.78 20.56 -11.19
C THR A 330 -13.21 20.11 -10.96
N ALA A 331 -13.40 18.90 -10.44
CA ALA A 331 -14.68 18.38 -9.97
C ALA A 331 -14.48 17.41 -8.80
N GLY A 332 -15.39 17.44 -7.84
CA GLY A 332 -15.49 16.44 -6.78
C GLY A 332 -16.68 15.51 -7.03
N HIS A 333 -16.47 14.23 -6.83
CA HIS A 333 -17.49 13.20 -7.00
C HIS A 333 -17.81 12.45 -5.71
N GLY A 334 -17.13 12.78 -4.61
CA GLY A 334 -17.30 12.04 -3.36
C GLY A 334 -17.13 10.54 -3.58
N GLU A 335 -18.00 9.77 -2.98
CA GLU A 335 -18.04 8.30 -3.08
C GLU A 335 -18.89 7.76 -4.25
N ARG A 336 -19.55 8.63 -5.03
CA ARG A 336 -20.56 8.23 -6.02
C ARG A 336 -20.01 7.47 -7.22
N ARG A 337 -18.71 7.44 -7.43
CA ARG A 337 -18.08 6.75 -8.56
C ARG A 337 -17.00 5.78 -8.08
N PRO A 338 -17.37 4.74 -7.31
CA PRO A 338 -16.41 3.77 -6.84
C PRO A 338 -15.86 2.95 -8.02
N VAL A 339 -14.59 2.63 -7.98
CA VAL A 339 -13.92 1.70 -8.91
C VAL A 339 -13.69 0.33 -8.30
N GLU A 340 -13.91 0.22 -6.97
CA GLU A 340 -13.84 -1.03 -6.22
C GLU A 340 -14.86 -1.02 -5.07
N THR A 341 -15.14 -2.20 -4.48
CA THR A 341 -16.01 -2.27 -3.29
C THR A 341 -15.45 -1.49 -2.12
N ASN A 342 -16.32 -0.82 -1.37
CA ASN A 342 -15.94 -0.15 -0.13
C ASN A 342 -15.87 -1.08 1.11
N ASP A 343 -16.18 -2.37 0.95
CA ASP A 343 -16.21 -3.33 2.06
C ASP A 343 -14.80 -3.72 2.54
N THR A 344 -13.79 -3.55 1.71
CA THR A 344 -12.41 -3.90 2.01
C THR A 344 -11.50 -2.67 2.17
N LEU A 345 -10.44 -2.79 2.97
CA LEU A 345 -9.43 -1.75 3.09
C LEU A 345 -8.80 -1.39 1.74
N ALA A 346 -8.46 -2.42 0.95
CA ALA A 346 -7.89 -2.23 -0.38
C ALA A 346 -8.86 -1.53 -1.33
N GLY A 347 -10.14 -1.89 -1.32
CA GLY A 347 -11.14 -1.27 -2.17
C GLY A 347 -11.37 0.20 -1.82
N ARG A 348 -11.47 0.53 -0.52
CA ARG A 348 -11.55 1.92 -0.08
C ARG A 348 -10.32 2.73 -0.50
N ALA A 349 -9.12 2.18 -0.34
CA ALA A 349 -7.90 2.85 -0.77
C ALA A 349 -7.87 3.12 -2.29
N ARG A 350 -8.46 2.23 -3.12
CA ARG A 350 -8.61 2.46 -4.56
C ARG A 350 -9.62 3.57 -4.88
N ASN A 351 -10.67 3.69 -4.09
CA ASN A 351 -11.70 4.70 -4.30
C ASN A 351 -11.18 6.10 -3.96
N ARG A 352 -10.22 6.24 -3.03
CA ARG A 352 -9.54 7.50 -2.72
C ARG A 352 -8.50 7.85 -3.77
N ARG A 353 -8.91 8.49 -4.86
CA ARG A 353 -8.08 8.79 -6.02
C ARG A 353 -8.37 10.14 -6.64
N VAL A 354 -7.47 10.61 -7.49
CA VAL A 354 -7.68 11.72 -8.40
C VAL A 354 -7.47 11.22 -9.84
N GLU A 355 -8.37 11.55 -10.72
CA GLU A 355 -8.30 11.23 -12.14
C GLU A 355 -8.14 12.49 -12.97
N LEU A 356 -7.49 12.37 -14.12
CA LEU A 356 -7.40 13.40 -15.14
C LEU A 356 -8.21 12.95 -16.36
N VAL A 357 -9.12 13.80 -16.82
CA VAL A 357 -10.10 13.48 -17.88
C VAL A 357 -10.12 14.59 -18.90
N CYS A 358 -10.31 14.28 -20.20
CA CYS A 358 -10.54 15.29 -21.22
C CYS A 358 -11.86 16.02 -20.91
N ALA A 359 -11.83 17.36 -20.85
CA ALA A 359 -13.00 18.15 -20.47
C ALA A 359 -13.99 18.37 -21.62
N ASP A 360 -13.52 18.26 -22.86
CA ASP A 360 -14.25 18.62 -24.09
C ASP A 360 -14.83 17.39 -24.83
N ARG A 361 -14.98 16.26 -24.14
CA ARG A 361 -15.61 15.02 -24.63
C ARG A 361 -16.83 14.66 -23.84
#